data_f247cf83427f6611a491f2a6798a7828
#
_entry.id   f247cf83427f6611a491f2a6798a7828
#
_cell.length_a   1.000
_cell.length_b   1.000
_cell.length_c   1.000
_cell.angle_alpha   90.00
_cell.angle_beta   90.00
_cell.angle_gamma   90.00
#
_symmetry.space_group_name_H-M   'P 1'
#
loop_
_entity.id
_entity.type
_entity.pdbx_description
1 polymer ?
#
loop_
_entity_poly.entity_id
_entity_poly.type
_entity_poly.pdbx_seq_one_letter_code
_entity_poly.pdbx_strand_id
1 'polypeptide(L)'
;MKGYVAGIDWINAESMKYWSHTSATPAEKRKQEIRNAVFSGEVLGARKVDGYYERLIKDEDGNCFMVARSKNVHGEATEKLAWVPQIHDFMKSLPNGTVLLSECWLPGDEGSKKITSLLGCLKDKCIARQEKGQKLHFYIFDVMAYRGEDFTKTPFEERVEFLHKLSHNSTYSKCDYIEWAQYYEGAELWDRLQFLLAEGYEGMVIMRKDAPVYFKRTPARVSFKVKKEIAETLDCFFTGKATPPSKDYQGKEIENWQYWVDQDTDERLPVGNHYYEAFMDGKRYIPVTKPYYMHYAGSLEIGLVKPADGRCRITPDSEWVDGLNIVPIGYLSGLTDEIKMNYKDYAGRVIEVGAMELNDTGGLRHAKMLGWREDKTWQECTLDQLKDI
;
A
#
# COMPACT_ATOMS: atom_id res chain seq x y z
N MET A 1 17.60 -14.22 -12.63
CA MET A 1 16.49 -15.16 -12.92
C MET A 1 15.60 -14.54 -13.97
N LYS A 2 15.11 -15.30 -14.94
CA LYS A 2 14.22 -14.85 -16.01
C LYS A 2 13.07 -15.83 -16.16
N GLY A 3 11.87 -15.35 -16.43
CA GLY A 3 10.67 -16.16 -16.63
C GLY A 3 9.87 -15.60 -17.81
N TYR A 4 10.23 -16.06 -19.01
CA TYR A 4 9.63 -15.58 -20.24
C TYR A 4 8.28 -16.25 -20.51
N VAL A 5 7.27 -15.42 -20.80
CA VAL A 5 5.99 -15.84 -21.37
C VAL A 5 5.56 -14.79 -22.38
N ALA A 6 5.24 -15.22 -23.61
CA ALA A 6 4.83 -14.34 -24.71
C ALA A 6 5.83 -13.18 -24.96
N GLY A 7 7.12 -13.46 -24.84
CA GLY A 7 8.19 -12.49 -25.06
C GLY A 7 8.41 -11.49 -23.89
N ILE A 8 7.66 -11.57 -22.81
CA ILE A 8 7.79 -10.70 -21.63
C ILE A 8 8.51 -11.48 -20.52
N ASP A 9 9.55 -10.89 -19.92
CA ASP A 9 10.16 -11.39 -18.69
C ASP A 9 9.31 -11.01 -17.47
N TRP A 10 8.39 -11.89 -17.09
CA TRP A 10 7.42 -11.63 -16.03
C TRP A 10 8.02 -11.60 -14.63
N ILE A 11 9.22 -12.11 -14.42
CA ILE A 11 9.93 -11.99 -13.14
C ILE A 11 10.34 -10.53 -12.92
N ASN A 12 10.84 -9.86 -13.96
CA ASN A 12 11.35 -8.50 -13.88
C ASN A 12 10.36 -7.44 -14.40
N ALA A 13 9.21 -7.85 -14.95
CA ALA A 13 8.20 -6.95 -15.48
C ALA A 13 7.68 -5.97 -14.41
N GLU A 14 7.34 -4.77 -14.82
CA GLU A 14 6.72 -3.79 -13.93
C GLU A 14 5.28 -4.19 -13.57
N SER A 15 4.91 -3.98 -12.32
CA SER A 15 3.55 -4.25 -11.86
C SER A 15 2.61 -3.10 -12.21
N MET A 16 1.36 -3.43 -12.51
CA MET A 16 0.29 -2.44 -12.64
C MET A 16 0.10 -1.70 -11.31
N LYS A 17 0.00 -0.36 -11.38
CA LYS A 17 -0.38 0.49 -10.24
C LYS A 17 -1.76 1.07 -10.52
N TYR A 18 -2.73 0.63 -9.75
CA TYR A 18 -4.08 1.16 -9.83
C TYR A 18 -4.11 2.66 -9.49
N TRP A 19 -4.94 3.40 -10.22
CA TRP A 19 -5.23 4.79 -9.89
C TRP A 19 -6.04 4.87 -8.60
N SER A 20 -5.80 5.91 -7.82
CA SER A 20 -6.62 6.24 -6.64
C SER A 20 -6.81 7.75 -6.58
N HIS A 21 -7.91 8.20 -5.99
CA HIS A 21 -8.11 9.62 -5.73
C HIS A 21 -6.98 10.19 -4.89
N THR A 22 -6.64 11.44 -5.14
CA THR A 22 -5.69 12.17 -4.29
C THR A 22 -6.37 12.58 -2.98
N SER A 23 -5.60 12.83 -1.95
CA SER A 23 -6.10 13.36 -0.68
C SER A 23 -6.83 14.71 -0.82
N ALA A 24 -6.48 15.47 -1.86
CA ALA A 24 -7.12 16.76 -2.15
C ALA A 24 -8.52 16.62 -2.79
N THR A 25 -8.92 15.41 -3.23
CA THR A 25 -10.27 15.22 -3.78
C THR A 25 -11.26 15.11 -2.63
N PRO A 26 -12.27 15.98 -2.53
CA PRO A 26 -13.29 15.90 -1.48
C PRO A 26 -13.98 14.54 -1.44
N ALA A 27 -14.30 14.03 -0.25
CA ALA A 27 -14.88 12.72 -0.04
C ALA A 27 -16.19 12.51 -0.83
N GLU A 28 -17.10 13.48 -0.78
CA GLU A 28 -18.36 13.41 -1.52
C GLU A 28 -18.16 13.36 -3.04
N LYS A 29 -17.18 14.11 -3.56
CA LYS A 29 -16.83 14.04 -4.99
C LYS A 29 -16.28 12.67 -5.35
N ARG A 30 -15.42 12.08 -4.52
CA ARG A 30 -14.90 10.73 -4.73
C ARG A 30 -16.03 9.70 -4.76
N LYS A 31 -16.93 9.74 -3.78
CA LYS A 31 -18.09 8.87 -3.67
C LYS A 31 -18.99 8.97 -4.90
N GLN A 32 -19.25 10.20 -5.35
CA GLN A 32 -20.07 10.44 -6.55
C GLN A 32 -19.39 9.93 -7.81
N GLU A 33 -18.09 10.14 -8.01
CA GLU A 33 -17.34 9.62 -9.16
C GLU A 33 -17.37 8.08 -9.20
N ILE A 34 -17.17 7.43 -8.06
CA ILE A 34 -17.25 5.96 -7.94
C ILE A 34 -18.66 5.48 -8.26
N ARG A 35 -19.69 6.10 -7.67
CA ARG A 35 -21.08 5.75 -7.93
C ARG A 35 -21.44 5.90 -9.41
N ASN A 36 -21.05 7.00 -10.03
CA ASN A 36 -21.28 7.22 -11.47
C ASN A 36 -20.59 6.14 -12.31
N ALA A 37 -19.35 5.76 -11.99
CA ALA A 37 -18.65 4.70 -12.68
C ALA A 37 -19.35 3.35 -12.54
N VAL A 38 -19.81 3.00 -11.33
CA VAL A 38 -20.55 1.74 -11.09
C VAL A 38 -21.84 1.67 -11.89
N PHE A 39 -22.63 2.73 -11.88
CA PHE A 39 -23.94 2.75 -12.57
C PHE A 39 -23.85 3.10 -14.05
N SER A 40 -22.68 3.38 -14.60
CA SER A 40 -22.48 3.51 -16.06
C SER A 40 -22.58 2.17 -16.81
N GLY A 41 -22.41 1.04 -16.11
CA GLY A 41 -22.31 -0.29 -16.70
C GLY A 41 -20.95 -0.57 -17.39
N GLU A 42 -20.00 0.35 -17.31
CA GLU A 42 -18.69 0.26 -17.98
C GLU A 42 -17.59 -0.34 -17.10
N VAL A 43 -17.91 -0.73 -15.87
CA VAL A 43 -16.92 -1.24 -14.91
C VAL A 43 -17.31 -2.59 -14.32
N LEU A 44 -16.30 -3.36 -13.94
CA LEU A 44 -16.41 -4.55 -13.09
C LEU A 44 -15.66 -4.31 -11.78
N GLY A 45 -16.13 -4.92 -10.69
CA GLY A 45 -15.46 -4.82 -9.40
C GLY A 45 -15.39 -6.15 -8.67
N ALA A 46 -14.30 -6.36 -7.96
CA ALA A 46 -14.09 -7.53 -7.10
C ALA A 46 -13.60 -7.11 -5.70
N ARG A 47 -13.80 -7.99 -4.72
CA ARG A 47 -13.32 -7.77 -3.34
C ARG A 47 -11.84 -7.39 -3.36
N LYS A 48 -11.49 -6.35 -2.63
CA LYS A 48 -10.11 -6.04 -2.33
C LYS A 48 -9.69 -6.81 -1.10
N VAL A 49 -8.74 -7.72 -1.29
CA VAL A 49 -8.13 -8.49 -0.20
C VAL A 49 -6.95 -7.71 0.35
N ASP A 50 -6.82 -7.60 1.67
CA ASP A 50 -5.62 -7.01 2.31
C ASP A 50 -4.53 -8.07 2.42
N GLY A 51 -3.68 -8.07 1.44
CA GLY A 51 -2.66 -9.07 1.26
C GLY A 51 -1.36 -8.53 0.69
N TYR A 52 -0.67 -9.40 0.02
CA TYR A 52 0.60 -9.12 -0.63
C TYR A 52 0.53 -9.54 -2.09
N TYR A 53 0.70 -8.58 -3.00
CA TYR A 53 0.64 -8.83 -4.44
C TYR A 53 1.73 -9.80 -4.90
N GLU A 54 1.31 -10.87 -5.58
CA GLU A 54 2.20 -11.87 -6.15
C GLU A 54 1.82 -12.19 -7.60
N ARG A 55 2.81 -12.44 -8.43
CA ARG A 55 2.66 -13.04 -9.75
C ARG A 55 2.94 -14.52 -9.65
N LEU A 56 1.99 -15.34 -10.05
CA LEU A 56 2.15 -16.78 -10.19
C LEU A 56 2.48 -17.06 -11.65
N ILE A 57 3.71 -17.52 -11.91
CA ILE A 57 4.26 -17.66 -13.25
C ILE A 57 4.62 -19.12 -13.47
N LYS A 58 4.16 -19.71 -14.57
CA LYS A 58 4.76 -20.89 -15.15
C LYS A 58 5.28 -20.52 -16.54
N ASP A 59 6.60 -20.46 -16.68
CA ASP A 59 7.22 -20.00 -17.91
C ASP A 59 7.06 -20.98 -19.07
N GLU A 60 7.60 -20.66 -20.25
CA GLU A 60 7.50 -21.49 -21.44
C GLU A 60 8.29 -22.81 -21.30
N ASP A 61 9.32 -22.82 -20.45
CA ASP A 61 10.13 -24.00 -20.14
C ASP A 61 9.51 -24.89 -19.04
N GLY A 62 8.40 -24.44 -18.42
CA GLY A 62 7.70 -25.15 -17.35
C GLY A 62 8.20 -24.87 -15.94
N ASN A 63 9.12 -23.92 -15.76
CA ASN A 63 9.55 -23.49 -14.44
C ASN A 63 8.47 -22.65 -13.76
N CYS A 64 8.27 -22.87 -12.46
CA CYS A 64 7.26 -22.20 -11.68
C CYS A 64 7.89 -21.15 -10.74
N PHE A 65 7.29 -19.96 -10.67
CA PHE A 65 7.76 -18.88 -9.80
C PHE A 65 6.59 -18.18 -9.12
N MET A 66 6.82 -17.68 -7.91
CA MET A 66 5.96 -16.75 -7.20
C MET A 66 6.75 -15.47 -6.93
N VAL A 67 6.38 -14.36 -7.56
CA VAL A 67 7.20 -13.15 -7.60
C VAL A 67 6.43 -11.96 -7.04
N ALA A 68 6.98 -11.36 -5.99
CA ALA A 68 6.43 -10.18 -5.35
C ALA A 68 6.58 -8.90 -6.22
N ARG A 69 5.77 -7.88 -5.88
CA ARG A 69 5.91 -6.55 -6.48
C ARG A 69 7.20 -5.85 -6.07
N SER A 70 7.58 -6.00 -4.80
CA SER A 70 8.77 -5.36 -4.25
C SER A 70 10.03 -6.09 -4.66
N LYS A 71 11.04 -5.32 -4.98
CA LYS A 71 12.39 -5.81 -5.21
C LYS A 71 13.15 -5.86 -3.88
N ASN A 72 14.18 -6.70 -3.81
CA ASN A 72 15.09 -6.75 -2.67
C ASN A 72 15.98 -5.49 -2.63
N VAL A 73 16.84 -5.40 -1.61
CA VAL A 73 17.77 -4.26 -1.43
C VAL A 73 18.77 -4.08 -2.57
N HIS A 74 18.98 -5.11 -3.39
CA HIS A 74 19.85 -5.08 -4.58
C HIS A 74 19.08 -4.78 -5.87
N GLY A 75 17.79 -4.43 -5.80
CA GLY A 75 16.94 -4.15 -6.95
C GLY A 75 16.50 -5.39 -7.74
N GLU A 76 16.67 -6.59 -7.19
CA GLU A 76 16.29 -7.85 -7.83
C GLU A 76 14.88 -8.28 -7.44
N ALA A 77 14.21 -9.01 -8.33
CA ALA A 77 12.89 -9.58 -8.06
C ALA A 77 12.95 -10.59 -6.91
N THR A 78 11.96 -10.51 -6.01
CA THR A 78 11.83 -11.41 -4.87
C THR A 78 10.97 -12.60 -5.27
N GLU A 79 11.57 -13.80 -5.38
CA GLU A 79 10.91 -15.07 -5.69
C GLU A 79 10.79 -15.91 -4.41
N LYS A 80 9.59 -16.46 -4.14
CA LYS A 80 9.29 -17.18 -2.89
C LYS A 80 8.33 -18.37 -3.03
N LEU A 81 8.23 -19.00 -4.20
CA LEU A 81 7.38 -20.18 -4.36
C LEU A 81 7.74 -21.29 -3.37
N ALA A 82 9.04 -21.47 -3.10
CA ALA A 82 9.51 -22.50 -2.17
C ALA A 82 9.06 -22.29 -0.71
N TRP A 83 8.56 -21.10 -0.34
CA TRP A 83 8.01 -20.78 1.00
C TRP A 83 6.57 -21.24 1.19
N VAL A 84 5.88 -21.63 0.09
CA VAL A 84 4.44 -21.95 0.06
C VAL A 84 4.17 -23.28 -0.63
N PRO A 85 4.65 -24.40 -0.05
CA PRO A 85 4.55 -25.72 -0.67
C PRO A 85 3.11 -26.15 -0.96
N GLN A 86 2.13 -25.62 -0.26
CA GLN A 86 0.70 -25.97 -0.41
C GLN A 86 0.11 -25.62 -1.79
N ILE A 87 0.76 -24.73 -2.58
CA ILE A 87 0.31 -24.42 -3.94
C ILE A 87 1.20 -25.01 -5.03
N HIS A 88 2.22 -25.81 -4.70
CA HIS A 88 3.14 -26.36 -5.70
C HIS A 88 2.43 -27.22 -6.74
N ASP A 89 1.48 -28.06 -6.31
CA ASP A 89 0.74 -28.95 -7.24
C ASP A 89 -0.21 -28.14 -8.12
N PHE A 90 -0.82 -27.09 -7.60
CA PHE A 90 -1.56 -26.12 -8.41
C PHE A 90 -0.66 -25.50 -9.47
N MET A 91 0.51 -24.97 -9.09
CA MET A 91 1.47 -24.36 -10.03
C MET A 91 1.93 -25.35 -11.11
N LYS A 92 2.22 -26.60 -10.73
CA LYS A 92 2.57 -27.64 -11.69
C LYS A 92 1.46 -27.99 -12.65
N SER A 93 0.20 -27.93 -12.21
CA SER A 93 -0.98 -28.25 -13.02
C SER A 93 -1.29 -27.19 -14.08
N LEU A 94 -0.83 -25.96 -13.90
CA LEU A 94 -1.00 -24.90 -14.89
C LEU A 94 -0.26 -25.27 -16.19
N PRO A 95 -0.77 -24.88 -17.37
CA PRO A 95 -0.02 -25.03 -18.62
C PRO A 95 1.23 -24.15 -18.62
N ASN A 96 2.26 -24.58 -19.37
CA ASN A 96 3.40 -23.71 -19.64
C ASN A 96 2.94 -22.40 -20.31
N GLY A 97 3.65 -21.33 -20.06
CA GLY A 97 3.28 -20.01 -20.58
C GLY A 97 2.06 -19.41 -19.86
N THR A 98 1.90 -19.62 -18.55
CA THR A 98 0.81 -19.07 -17.74
C THR A 98 1.32 -18.02 -16.77
N VAL A 99 0.63 -16.86 -16.71
CA VAL A 99 0.87 -15.79 -15.74
C VAL A 99 -0.45 -15.34 -15.14
N LEU A 100 -0.61 -15.55 -13.83
CA LEU A 100 -1.76 -15.12 -13.04
C LEU A 100 -1.35 -14.05 -12.04
N LEU A 101 -2.23 -13.06 -11.81
CA LEU A 101 -2.05 -12.09 -10.74
C LEU A 101 -2.84 -12.52 -9.52
N SER A 102 -2.22 -12.47 -8.37
CA SER A 102 -2.83 -12.87 -7.11
C SER A 102 -2.48 -11.92 -5.96
N GLU A 103 -3.33 -11.96 -4.93
CA GLU A 103 -3.03 -11.38 -3.63
C GLU A 103 -2.83 -12.55 -2.65
N CYS A 104 -1.64 -12.65 -2.07
CA CYS A 104 -1.34 -13.61 -1.00
C CYS A 104 -1.90 -13.08 0.31
N TRP A 105 -2.72 -13.86 1.03
CA TRP A 105 -3.43 -13.39 2.22
C TRP A 105 -3.62 -14.50 3.27
N LEU A 106 -4.08 -14.10 4.47
CA LEU A 106 -4.42 -15.02 5.56
C LEU A 106 -5.91 -14.91 5.87
N PRO A 107 -6.72 -15.96 5.65
CA PRO A 107 -8.13 -15.96 6.01
C PRO A 107 -8.35 -15.77 7.52
N GLY A 108 -9.29 -14.89 7.88
CA GLY A 108 -9.65 -14.62 9.28
C GLY A 108 -8.67 -13.73 10.05
N ASP A 109 -7.59 -13.28 9.41
CA ASP A 109 -6.59 -12.39 10.00
C ASP A 109 -6.08 -11.43 8.92
N GLU A 110 -6.92 -10.50 8.57
CA GLU A 110 -6.66 -9.56 7.50
C GLU A 110 -5.60 -8.55 7.93
N GLY A 111 -4.42 -8.64 7.33
CA GLY A 111 -3.34 -7.68 7.55
C GLY A 111 -2.03 -8.07 6.90
N SER A 112 -1.53 -7.19 6.06
CA SER A 112 -0.27 -7.37 5.33
C SER A 112 0.96 -7.58 6.24
N LYS A 113 0.92 -7.15 7.50
CA LYS A 113 2.04 -7.29 8.45
C LYS A 113 2.37 -8.74 8.78
N LYS A 114 1.35 -9.59 9.01
CA LYS A 114 1.58 -11.02 9.30
C LYS A 114 2.14 -11.74 8.08
N ILE A 115 1.62 -11.44 6.90
CA ILE A 115 2.12 -11.98 5.64
C ILE A 115 3.58 -11.58 5.43
N THR A 116 3.92 -10.30 5.64
CA THR A 116 5.30 -9.82 5.57
C THR A 116 6.18 -10.53 6.59
N SER A 117 5.70 -10.78 7.81
CA SER A 117 6.44 -11.54 8.83
C SER A 117 6.63 -13.01 8.46
N LEU A 118 5.65 -13.63 7.78
CA LEU A 118 5.77 -15.01 7.27
C LEU A 118 6.72 -15.09 6.10
N LEU A 119 6.46 -14.35 5.03
CA LEU A 119 7.28 -14.37 3.83
C LEU A 119 8.66 -13.71 4.02
N GLY A 120 8.82 -12.85 5.02
CA GLY A 120 10.07 -12.17 5.36
C GLY A 120 11.07 -13.04 6.12
N CYS A 121 10.66 -14.18 6.69
CA CYS A 121 11.57 -15.05 7.43
C CYS A 121 12.21 -16.13 6.53
N LEU A 122 13.16 -16.88 7.08
CA LEU A 122 13.79 -18.01 6.39
C LEU A 122 12.74 -19.06 5.96
N LYS A 123 12.96 -19.70 4.83
CA LYS A 123 12.03 -20.68 4.21
C LYS A 123 11.49 -21.70 5.22
N ASP A 124 12.37 -22.41 5.91
CA ASP A 124 11.97 -23.50 6.82
C ASP A 124 11.14 -22.98 8.01
N LYS A 125 11.47 -21.77 8.50
CA LYS A 125 10.69 -21.09 9.54
C LYS A 125 9.31 -20.67 9.03
N CYS A 126 9.20 -20.21 7.78
CA CYS A 126 7.92 -19.88 7.16
C CYS A 126 7.03 -21.12 7.03
N ILE A 127 7.58 -22.22 6.50
CA ILE A 127 6.85 -23.48 6.36
C ILE A 127 6.38 -24.00 7.72
N ALA A 128 7.28 -24.07 8.71
CA ALA A 128 6.91 -24.52 10.05
C ALA A 128 5.82 -23.67 10.73
N ARG A 129 5.79 -22.35 10.46
CA ARG A 129 4.72 -21.48 10.95
C ARG A 129 3.39 -21.77 10.26
N GLN A 130 3.41 -22.01 8.96
CA GLN A 130 2.22 -22.35 8.20
C GLN A 130 1.66 -23.73 8.58
N GLU A 131 2.50 -24.70 8.90
CA GLU A 131 2.09 -26.03 9.40
C GLU A 131 1.37 -25.94 10.76
N LYS A 132 1.66 -24.93 11.56
CA LYS A 132 0.99 -24.65 12.85
C LYS A 132 -0.38 -23.96 12.71
N GLY A 133 -0.94 -23.90 11.51
CA GLY A 133 -2.32 -23.44 11.28
C GLY A 133 -2.45 -22.09 10.57
N GLN A 134 -1.35 -21.40 10.25
CA GLN A 134 -1.39 -20.14 9.52
C GLN A 134 -1.02 -20.34 8.04
N LYS A 135 -1.90 -21.01 7.29
CA LYS A 135 -1.70 -21.24 5.85
C LYS A 135 -1.95 -19.98 5.06
N LEU A 136 -1.01 -19.64 4.17
CA LEU A 136 -1.18 -18.58 3.20
C LEU A 136 -2.09 -19.05 2.06
N HIS A 137 -3.05 -18.20 1.69
CA HIS A 137 -3.97 -18.38 0.57
C HIS A 137 -3.65 -17.39 -0.54
N PHE A 138 -4.14 -17.65 -1.74
CA PHE A 138 -3.89 -16.84 -2.92
C PHE A 138 -5.21 -16.52 -3.61
N TYR A 139 -5.57 -15.25 -3.61
CA TYR A 139 -6.75 -14.73 -4.29
C TYR A 139 -6.36 -14.29 -5.70
N ILE A 140 -6.70 -15.12 -6.70
CA ILE A 140 -6.37 -14.85 -8.11
C ILE A 140 -7.40 -13.90 -8.69
N PHE A 141 -6.94 -12.74 -9.17
CA PHE A 141 -7.82 -11.67 -9.64
C PHE A 141 -7.60 -11.24 -11.10
N ASP A 142 -6.54 -11.68 -11.78
CA ASP A 142 -6.36 -11.37 -13.22
C ASP A 142 -5.47 -12.42 -13.89
N VAL A 143 -5.53 -12.47 -15.23
CA VAL A 143 -4.70 -13.33 -16.07
C VAL A 143 -3.95 -12.48 -17.08
N MET A 144 -2.63 -12.65 -17.14
CA MET A 144 -1.76 -11.88 -18.03
C MET A 144 -1.32 -12.67 -19.25
N ALA A 145 -1.18 -13.98 -19.09
CA ALA A 145 -0.89 -14.90 -20.17
C ALA A 145 -1.42 -16.31 -19.84
N TYR A 146 -1.74 -17.08 -20.85
CA TYR A 146 -2.16 -18.47 -20.70
C TYR A 146 -1.77 -19.29 -21.96
N ARG A 147 -1.03 -20.40 -21.77
CA ARG A 147 -0.50 -21.25 -22.85
C ARG A 147 0.37 -20.48 -23.87
N GLY A 148 1.09 -19.46 -23.40
CA GLY A 148 1.92 -18.60 -24.24
C GLY A 148 1.14 -17.50 -24.98
N GLU A 149 -0.18 -17.43 -24.86
CA GLU A 149 -0.99 -16.34 -25.41
C GLU A 149 -0.92 -15.13 -24.48
N ASP A 150 -0.65 -13.94 -25.05
CA ASP A 150 -0.56 -12.66 -24.32
C ASP A 150 -1.93 -12.01 -24.16
N PHE A 151 -2.36 -11.82 -22.92
CA PHE A 151 -3.62 -11.14 -22.53
C PHE A 151 -3.42 -9.67 -22.17
N THR A 152 -2.20 -9.11 -22.28
CA THR A 152 -1.93 -7.74 -21.80
C THR A 152 -2.68 -6.66 -22.58
N LYS A 153 -3.05 -6.94 -23.84
CA LYS A 153 -3.84 -6.04 -24.69
C LYS A 153 -5.33 -6.37 -24.70
N THR A 154 -5.73 -7.51 -24.14
CA THR A 154 -7.11 -7.97 -24.07
C THR A 154 -7.92 -7.09 -23.11
N PRO A 155 -9.15 -6.66 -23.46
CA PRO A 155 -10.04 -5.95 -22.56
C PRO A 155 -10.24 -6.67 -21.22
N PHE A 156 -10.41 -5.90 -20.14
CA PHE A 156 -10.53 -6.46 -18.81
C PHE A 156 -11.72 -7.41 -18.67
N GLU A 157 -12.87 -7.11 -19.27
CA GLU A 157 -14.04 -8.00 -19.21
C GLU A 157 -13.77 -9.37 -19.85
N GLU A 158 -13.04 -9.43 -20.96
CA GLU A 158 -12.68 -10.69 -21.60
C GLU A 158 -11.71 -11.50 -20.73
N ARG A 159 -10.76 -10.82 -20.05
CA ARG A 159 -9.86 -11.46 -19.08
C ARG A 159 -10.62 -12.02 -17.89
N VAL A 160 -11.63 -11.30 -17.40
CA VAL A 160 -12.51 -11.74 -16.29
C VAL A 160 -13.34 -12.96 -16.72
N GLU A 161 -13.92 -12.95 -17.90
CA GLU A 161 -14.64 -14.13 -18.45
C GLU A 161 -13.72 -15.34 -18.58
N PHE A 162 -12.49 -15.12 -19.03
CA PHE A 162 -11.50 -16.20 -19.12
C PHE A 162 -11.12 -16.72 -17.74
N LEU A 163 -10.90 -15.84 -16.78
CA LEU A 163 -10.61 -16.19 -15.39
C LEU A 163 -11.75 -17.02 -14.78
N HIS A 164 -12.99 -16.63 -15.04
CA HIS A 164 -14.16 -17.38 -14.61
C HIS A 164 -14.18 -18.80 -15.21
N LYS A 165 -13.85 -18.98 -16.49
CA LYS A 165 -13.71 -20.29 -17.11
C LYS A 165 -12.63 -21.14 -16.44
N LEU A 166 -11.48 -20.51 -16.08
CA LEU A 166 -10.41 -21.21 -15.36
C LEU A 166 -10.86 -21.65 -13.95
N SER A 167 -11.61 -20.82 -13.22
CA SER A 167 -12.07 -21.12 -11.87
C SER A 167 -13.00 -22.34 -11.81
N HIS A 168 -13.72 -22.63 -12.90
CA HIS A 168 -14.60 -23.80 -13.01
C HIS A 168 -13.90 -25.06 -13.57
N ASN A 169 -12.62 -24.95 -13.94
CA ASN A 169 -11.86 -26.12 -14.34
C ASN A 169 -11.54 -27.02 -13.16
N SER A 170 -11.99 -28.27 -13.23
CA SER A 170 -11.84 -29.25 -12.14
C SER A 170 -10.39 -29.52 -11.72
N THR A 171 -9.42 -29.20 -12.56
CA THR A 171 -7.99 -29.31 -12.24
C THR A 171 -7.54 -28.18 -11.31
N TYR A 172 -8.07 -26.95 -11.51
CA TYR A 172 -7.63 -25.78 -10.77
C TYR A 172 -8.48 -25.47 -9.53
N SER A 173 -9.74 -25.93 -9.52
CA SER A 173 -10.66 -25.70 -8.40
C SER A 173 -10.42 -26.58 -7.15
N LYS A 174 -9.49 -27.54 -7.22
CA LYS A 174 -9.23 -28.50 -6.14
C LYS A 174 -8.22 -28.05 -5.09
N CYS A 175 -7.58 -26.90 -5.28
CA CYS A 175 -6.60 -26.40 -4.32
C CYS A 175 -7.30 -25.49 -3.30
N ASP A 176 -7.41 -25.94 -2.06
CA ASP A 176 -8.08 -25.20 -0.96
C ASP A 176 -7.40 -23.86 -0.62
N TYR A 177 -6.19 -23.65 -1.11
CA TYR A 177 -5.41 -22.43 -0.88
C TYR A 177 -5.51 -21.42 -2.04
N ILE A 178 -6.31 -21.74 -3.06
CA ILE A 178 -6.55 -20.87 -4.21
C ILE A 178 -8.01 -20.42 -4.17
N GLU A 179 -8.20 -19.11 -4.15
CA GLU A 179 -9.49 -18.45 -4.31
C GLU A 179 -9.49 -17.66 -5.60
N TRP A 180 -10.58 -17.72 -6.37
CA TRP A 180 -10.73 -16.99 -7.62
C TRP A 180 -11.64 -15.78 -7.41
N ALA A 181 -11.25 -14.62 -7.92
CA ALA A 181 -12.03 -13.41 -7.80
C ALA A 181 -13.41 -13.55 -8.46
N GLN A 182 -14.43 -13.15 -7.73
CA GLN A 182 -15.77 -12.96 -8.26
C GLN A 182 -15.97 -11.50 -8.60
N TYR A 183 -16.42 -11.24 -9.82
CA TYR A 183 -16.64 -9.91 -10.34
C TYR A 183 -18.12 -9.60 -10.44
N TYR A 184 -18.46 -8.37 -10.11
CA TYR A 184 -19.80 -7.83 -10.06
C TYR A 184 -19.89 -6.57 -10.91
N GLU A 185 -21.10 -6.20 -11.37
CA GLU A 185 -21.37 -4.98 -12.12
C GLU A 185 -22.65 -4.28 -11.67
N GLY A 186 -22.81 -3.01 -12.01
CA GLY A 186 -24.02 -2.23 -11.80
C GLY A 186 -24.51 -2.22 -10.36
N ALA A 187 -25.79 -2.47 -10.14
CA ALA A 187 -26.42 -2.45 -8.83
C ALA A 187 -25.83 -3.53 -7.90
N GLU A 188 -25.57 -4.74 -8.42
CA GLU A 188 -25.00 -5.84 -7.63
C GLU A 188 -23.59 -5.48 -7.12
N LEU A 189 -22.75 -4.83 -7.96
CA LEU A 189 -21.45 -4.33 -7.53
C LEU A 189 -21.58 -3.31 -6.41
N TRP A 190 -22.54 -2.38 -6.53
CA TRP A 190 -22.76 -1.36 -5.50
C TRP A 190 -23.22 -1.97 -4.17
N ASP A 191 -24.18 -2.88 -4.22
CA ASP A 191 -24.70 -3.56 -3.02
C ASP A 191 -23.60 -4.41 -2.36
N ARG A 192 -22.80 -5.11 -3.17
CA ARG A 192 -21.68 -5.89 -2.68
C ARG A 192 -20.59 -5.01 -2.05
N LEU A 193 -20.30 -3.85 -2.62
CA LEU A 193 -19.38 -2.87 -2.03
C LEU A 193 -19.86 -2.41 -0.66
N GLN A 194 -21.15 -2.02 -0.56
CA GLN A 194 -21.72 -1.57 0.73
C GLN A 194 -21.67 -2.68 1.78
N PHE A 195 -22.01 -3.90 1.39
CA PHE A 195 -21.92 -5.08 2.26
C PHE A 195 -20.49 -5.29 2.78
N LEU A 196 -19.48 -5.30 1.87
CA LEU A 196 -18.09 -5.51 2.27
C LEU A 196 -17.58 -4.44 3.23
N LEU A 197 -17.94 -3.17 2.99
CA LEU A 197 -17.56 -2.07 3.88
C LEU A 197 -18.23 -2.15 5.26
N ALA A 198 -19.50 -2.58 5.30
CA ALA A 198 -20.24 -2.78 6.55
C ALA A 198 -19.67 -3.93 7.39
N GLU A 199 -19.27 -5.02 6.75
CA GLU A 199 -18.68 -6.20 7.40
C GLU A 199 -17.19 -6.01 7.78
N GLY A 200 -16.63 -4.83 7.52
CA GLY A 200 -15.24 -4.52 7.90
C GLY A 200 -14.16 -5.00 6.93
N TYR A 201 -14.52 -5.51 5.75
CA TYR A 201 -13.54 -5.84 4.71
C TYR A 201 -12.86 -4.58 4.15
N GLU A 202 -11.68 -4.75 3.54
CA GLU A 202 -10.89 -3.61 3.02
C GLU A 202 -11.63 -2.79 1.95
N GLY A 203 -12.53 -3.41 1.18
CA GLY A 203 -13.33 -2.77 0.15
C GLY A 203 -13.30 -3.49 -1.20
N MET A 204 -13.25 -2.75 -2.30
CA MET A 204 -13.24 -3.28 -3.67
C MET A 204 -12.20 -2.62 -4.55
N VAL A 205 -11.73 -3.35 -5.56
CA VAL A 205 -11.04 -2.82 -6.74
C VAL A 205 -12.03 -2.85 -7.89
N ILE A 206 -12.23 -1.70 -8.53
CA ILE A 206 -13.15 -1.50 -9.64
C ILE A 206 -12.33 -1.09 -10.86
N MET A 207 -12.58 -1.69 -12.02
CA MET A 207 -11.86 -1.41 -13.26
C MET A 207 -12.80 -1.34 -14.46
N ARG A 208 -12.48 -0.48 -15.43
CA ARG A 208 -13.21 -0.40 -16.69
C ARG A 208 -13.10 -1.69 -17.47
N LYS A 209 -14.22 -2.10 -18.07
CA LYS A 209 -14.34 -3.32 -18.87
C LYS A 209 -13.39 -3.36 -20.05
N ASP A 210 -13.21 -2.22 -20.72
CA ASP A 210 -12.36 -2.08 -21.91
C ASP A 210 -10.85 -1.92 -21.61
N ALA A 211 -10.44 -1.92 -20.33
CA ALA A 211 -9.08 -1.61 -19.95
C ALA A 211 -8.09 -2.73 -20.33
N PRO A 212 -7.02 -2.43 -21.09
CA PRO A 212 -5.88 -3.32 -21.21
C PRO A 212 -5.04 -3.31 -19.93
N VAL A 213 -3.95 -4.07 -19.89
CA VAL A 213 -2.98 -4.03 -18.80
C VAL A 213 -2.09 -2.79 -18.93
N TYR A 214 -2.02 -2.00 -17.87
CA TYR A 214 -1.14 -0.84 -17.79
C TYR A 214 0.08 -1.15 -16.91
N PHE A 215 1.25 -1.27 -17.50
CA PHE A 215 2.50 -1.36 -16.76
C PHE A 215 2.87 0.02 -16.18
N LYS A 216 3.43 0.07 -14.99
CA LYS A 216 3.86 1.26 -14.24
C LYS A 216 2.72 2.09 -13.65
N ARG A 217 1.85 2.68 -14.46
CA ARG A 217 0.78 3.57 -14.00
C ARG A 217 -0.47 3.42 -14.84
N THR A 218 -1.58 3.13 -14.18
CA THR A 218 -2.91 3.15 -14.78
C THR A 218 -3.39 4.59 -14.95
N PRO A 219 -3.96 4.97 -16.10
CA PRO A 219 -4.58 6.28 -16.27
C PRO A 219 -5.68 6.54 -15.24
N ALA A 220 -5.94 7.82 -14.96
CA ALA A 220 -7.02 8.22 -14.08
C ALA A 220 -8.38 7.71 -14.58
N ARG A 221 -9.28 7.35 -13.67
CA ARG A 221 -10.65 6.87 -13.93
C ARG A 221 -10.77 5.54 -14.69
N VAL A 222 -9.67 4.84 -14.92
CA VAL A 222 -9.68 3.48 -15.47
C VAL A 222 -9.88 2.44 -14.37
N SER A 223 -9.31 2.69 -13.20
CA SER A 223 -9.47 1.82 -12.03
C SER A 223 -9.61 2.63 -10.74
N PHE A 224 -10.38 2.10 -9.79
CA PHE A 224 -10.60 2.69 -8.47
C PHE A 224 -10.29 1.66 -7.39
N LYS A 225 -9.57 2.07 -6.37
CA LYS A 225 -9.48 1.34 -5.11
C LYS A 225 -10.44 2.00 -4.13
N VAL A 226 -11.55 1.35 -3.89
CA VAL A 226 -12.55 1.80 -2.91
C VAL A 226 -12.26 1.07 -1.62
N LYS A 227 -11.88 1.83 -0.60
CA LYS A 227 -11.58 1.32 0.74
C LYS A 227 -12.54 1.95 1.74
N LYS A 228 -12.69 1.30 2.90
CA LYS A 228 -13.28 1.95 4.05
C LYS A 228 -12.38 3.13 4.41
N GLU A 229 -12.88 4.32 4.23
CA GLU A 229 -12.28 5.52 4.83
C GLU A 229 -12.93 5.65 6.21
N ILE A 230 -12.18 6.06 7.21
CA ILE A 230 -12.76 6.46 8.48
C ILE A 230 -13.75 7.57 8.13
N ALA A 231 -15.04 7.33 8.40
CA ALA A 231 -16.13 8.21 7.96
C ALA A 231 -16.07 9.54 8.69
N GLU A 232 -15.44 9.57 9.85
CA GLU A 232 -15.29 10.74 10.69
C GLU A 232 -13.82 11.16 10.74
N THR A 233 -13.62 12.49 10.80
CA THR A 233 -12.31 13.07 11.01
C THR A 233 -12.02 13.15 12.50
N LEU A 234 -10.74 13.11 12.86
CA LEU A 234 -10.28 13.25 14.24
C LEU A 234 -9.62 14.60 14.43
N ASP A 235 -9.95 15.25 15.53
CA ASP A 235 -9.18 16.39 15.98
C ASP A 235 -8.00 15.90 16.82
N CYS A 236 -6.81 16.06 16.28
CA CYS A 236 -5.54 15.64 16.89
C CYS A 236 -4.65 16.87 17.09
N PHE A 237 -3.60 16.73 17.86
CA PHE A 237 -2.61 17.79 18.01
C PHE A 237 -1.19 17.28 17.76
N PHE A 238 -0.28 18.15 17.37
CA PHE A 238 1.13 17.85 17.28
C PHE A 238 1.75 17.75 18.69
N THR A 239 2.42 16.62 18.97
CA THR A 239 3.02 16.41 20.30
C THR A 239 4.39 17.11 20.48
N GLY A 240 4.89 17.75 19.43
CA GLY A 240 6.21 18.36 19.43
C GLY A 240 7.36 17.39 19.13
N LYS A 241 7.06 16.11 18.90
CA LYS A 241 8.04 15.10 18.50
C LYS A 241 7.99 14.84 17.00
N ALA A 242 9.13 14.43 16.44
CA ALA A 242 9.28 14.13 15.03
C ALA A 242 10.19 12.93 14.79
N THR A 243 10.01 12.30 13.64
CA THR A 243 10.98 11.30 13.16
C THR A 243 12.10 12.00 12.35
N PRO A 244 13.30 11.42 12.30
CA PRO A 244 14.30 11.87 11.36
C PRO A 244 13.80 11.67 9.90
N PRO A 245 14.26 12.51 8.97
CA PRO A 245 13.94 12.32 7.55
C PRO A 245 14.68 11.11 6.98
N SER A 246 14.09 10.49 5.93
CA SER A 246 14.80 9.48 5.16
C SER A 246 16.02 10.12 4.47
N LYS A 247 17.17 9.46 4.53
CA LYS A 247 18.37 9.91 3.84
C LYS A 247 18.27 9.66 2.34
N ASP A 248 17.93 8.44 1.94
CA ASP A 248 18.05 7.99 0.56
C ASP A 248 16.99 8.63 -0.36
N TYR A 249 17.43 9.24 -1.43
CA TYR A 249 16.56 9.73 -2.48
C TYR A 249 16.19 8.58 -3.43
N GLN A 250 14.91 8.32 -3.56
CA GLN A 250 14.37 7.28 -4.44
C GLN A 250 13.56 7.84 -5.63
N GLY A 251 13.75 9.10 -5.95
CA GLY A 251 13.05 9.78 -7.05
C GLY A 251 13.54 9.32 -8.43
N LYS A 252 12.69 9.53 -9.45
CA LYS A 252 12.96 9.08 -10.82
C LYS A 252 13.84 10.02 -11.64
N GLU A 253 13.92 11.29 -11.25
CA GLU A 253 14.63 12.34 -11.98
C GLU A 253 15.96 12.68 -11.30
N ILE A 254 16.78 11.66 -11.08
CA ILE A 254 18.04 11.79 -10.36
C ILE A 254 19.04 12.72 -11.08
N GLU A 255 19.00 12.76 -12.42
CA GLU A 255 19.84 13.64 -13.24
C GLU A 255 19.60 15.13 -12.97
N ASN A 256 18.39 15.50 -12.54
CA ASN A 256 18.01 16.87 -12.19
C ASN A 256 18.02 17.14 -10.68
N TRP A 257 18.44 16.14 -9.89
CA TRP A 257 18.38 16.25 -8.44
C TRP A 257 19.45 17.20 -7.89
N GLN A 258 19.10 17.99 -6.91
CA GLN A 258 19.92 19.11 -6.44
C GLN A 258 20.59 18.89 -5.08
N TYR A 259 20.18 17.85 -4.32
CA TYR A 259 20.63 17.66 -2.94
C TYR A 259 21.52 16.42 -2.83
N TRP A 260 22.82 16.65 -2.60
CA TRP A 260 23.85 15.63 -2.60
C TRP A 260 24.71 15.72 -1.34
N VAL A 261 25.23 14.60 -0.90
CA VAL A 261 26.22 14.50 0.18
C VAL A 261 27.39 13.62 -0.25
N ASP A 262 28.52 13.85 0.39
CA ASP A 262 29.66 12.96 0.31
C ASP A 262 29.32 11.67 1.10
N GLN A 263 29.49 10.51 0.50
CA GLN A 263 29.13 9.23 1.09
C GLN A 263 29.96 8.89 2.35
N ASP A 264 31.22 9.30 2.37
CA ASP A 264 32.18 8.94 3.43
C ASP A 264 32.08 9.86 4.62
N THR A 265 31.87 11.17 4.38
CA THR A 265 31.87 12.19 5.41
C THR A 265 30.49 12.71 5.79
N ASP A 266 29.45 12.38 5.01
CA ASP A 266 28.10 12.96 5.09
C ASP A 266 28.05 14.48 4.95
N GLU A 267 29.13 15.08 4.44
CA GLU A 267 29.20 16.52 4.17
C GLU A 267 28.26 16.90 3.04
N ARG A 268 27.50 17.98 3.24
CA ARG A 268 26.58 18.49 2.23
C ARG A 268 27.34 19.23 1.16
N LEU A 269 27.09 18.79 -0.07
CA LEU A 269 27.66 19.44 -1.24
C LEU A 269 26.82 20.66 -1.63
N PRO A 270 27.38 21.69 -2.28
CA PRO A 270 26.59 22.81 -2.78
C PRO A 270 25.38 22.36 -3.61
N VAL A 271 24.25 23.05 -3.43
CA VAL A 271 23.01 22.72 -4.16
C VAL A 271 23.24 22.78 -5.66
N GLY A 272 22.93 21.69 -6.36
CA GLY A 272 23.08 21.61 -7.81
C GLY A 272 23.05 20.16 -8.31
N ASN A 273 22.86 19.99 -9.62
CA ASN A 273 22.78 18.68 -10.28
C ASN A 273 24.10 18.20 -10.91
N HIS A 274 25.14 18.98 -10.87
CA HIS A 274 26.43 18.67 -11.49
C HIS A 274 27.19 17.49 -10.85
N TYR A 275 26.66 16.91 -9.79
CA TYR A 275 27.20 15.71 -9.16
C TYR A 275 26.67 14.40 -9.78
N TYR A 276 25.66 14.47 -10.66
CA TYR A 276 25.03 13.30 -11.26
C TYR A 276 26.02 12.45 -12.06
N GLU A 277 26.82 13.06 -12.92
CA GLU A 277 27.82 12.32 -13.70
C GLU A 277 28.85 11.62 -12.80
N ALA A 278 29.30 12.30 -11.75
CA ALA A 278 30.22 11.73 -10.79
C ALA A 278 29.61 10.55 -10.01
N PHE A 279 28.31 10.63 -9.69
CA PHE A 279 27.56 9.52 -9.07
C PHE A 279 27.46 8.32 -10.03
N MET A 280 27.15 8.55 -11.31
CA MET A 280 27.07 7.50 -12.32
C MET A 280 28.42 6.82 -12.58
N ASP A 281 29.54 7.53 -12.41
CA ASP A 281 30.90 6.98 -12.48
C ASP A 281 31.32 6.22 -11.20
N GLY A 282 30.43 6.02 -10.25
CA GLY A 282 30.70 5.33 -8.98
C GLY A 282 31.53 6.13 -7.99
N LYS A 283 31.55 7.46 -8.10
CA LYS A 283 32.20 8.34 -7.13
C LYS A 283 31.33 8.47 -5.87
N ARG A 284 31.99 8.92 -4.81
CA ARG A 284 31.47 8.99 -3.44
C ARG A 284 30.31 9.95 -3.17
N TYR A 285 29.73 10.56 -4.17
CA TYR A 285 28.59 11.47 -4.03
C TYR A 285 27.28 10.71 -4.16
N ILE A 286 26.38 10.86 -3.18
CA ILE A 286 25.07 10.21 -3.17
C ILE A 286 23.93 11.22 -3.07
N PRO A 287 22.83 10.98 -3.80
CA PRO A 287 21.64 11.82 -3.71
C PRO A 287 20.90 11.55 -2.41
N VAL A 288 20.51 12.61 -1.72
CA VAL A 288 19.74 12.53 -0.47
C VAL A 288 18.42 13.27 -0.60
N THR A 289 17.46 12.96 0.26
CA THR A 289 16.20 13.71 0.26
C THR A 289 16.41 15.16 0.68
N LYS A 290 15.60 16.08 0.15
CA LYS A 290 15.63 17.50 0.56
C LYS A 290 15.45 17.66 2.09
N PRO A 291 14.51 16.96 2.77
CA PRO A 291 14.39 17.05 4.21
C PRO A 291 15.67 16.64 4.97
N TYR A 292 16.35 15.59 4.51
CA TYR A 292 17.63 15.18 5.10
C TYR A 292 18.69 16.25 4.90
N TYR A 293 18.85 16.75 3.68
CA TYR A 293 19.81 17.80 3.33
C TYR A 293 19.58 19.09 4.11
N MET A 294 18.31 19.48 4.32
CA MET A 294 17.92 20.73 4.99
C MET A 294 17.70 20.60 6.50
N HIS A 295 17.91 19.40 7.10
CA HIS A 295 17.61 19.09 8.50
C HIS A 295 16.14 19.31 8.92
N TYR A 296 15.18 19.07 8.01
CA TYR A 296 13.77 19.09 8.33
C TYR A 296 13.35 17.80 9.06
N ALA A 297 12.24 17.85 9.75
CA ALA A 297 11.60 16.62 10.25
C ALA A 297 11.13 15.71 9.10
N GLY A 298 11.16 14.40 9.29
CA GLY A 298 10.59 13.43 8.36
C GLY A 298 9.06 13.41 8.45
N SER A 299 8.55 13.09 9.65
CA SER A 299 7.13 13.13 9.98
C SER A 299 6.94 13.63 11.41
N LEU A 300 5.77 14.20 11.70
CA LEU A 300 5.43 14.72 13.01
C LEU A 300 4.48 13.79 13.75
N GLU A 301 4.76 13.55 15.03
CA GLU A 301 3.91 12.77 15.92
C GLU A 301 2.64 13.55 16.23
N ILE A 302 1.49 12.86 16.13
CA ILE A 302 0.19 13.36 16.53
C ILE A 302 -0.35 12.59 17.74
N GLY A 303 -1.10 13.24 18.58
CA GLY A 303 -1.63 12.66 19.80
C GLY A 303 -3.06 13.07 20.11
N LEU A 304 -3.62 12.31 21.04
CA LEU A 304 -4.87 12.59 21.76
C LEU A 304 -4.58 12.62 23.25
N VAL A 305 -5.53 13.07 24.02
CA VAL A 305 -5.45 13.03 25.50
C VAL A 305 -6.44 12.03 26.07
N LYS A 306 -6.11 11.47 27.22
CA LYS A 306 -7.02 10.67 28.03
C LYS A 306 -6.96 11.12 29.49
N PRO A 307 -8.05 10.97 30.27
CA PRO A 307 -8.02 11.17 31.71
C PRO A 307 -6.98 10.24 32.39
N ALA A 308 -6.23 10.75 33.33
CA ALA A 308 -5.22 9.98 34.08
C ALA A 308 -4.95 10.63 35.44
N ASP A 309 -4.52 9.83 36.40
CA ASP A 309 -3.98 10.32 37.67
C ASP A 309 -2.55 10.81 37.43
N GLY A 310 -2.41 12.09 37.07
CA GLY A 310 -1.11 12.66 36.78
C GLY A 310 -1.20 14.01 36.10
N ARG A 311 -0.08 14.46 35.57
CA ARG A 311 0.02 15.70 34.82
C ARG A 311 0.85 15.52 33.55
N CYS A 312 0.54 16.23 32.52
CA CYS A 312 1.31 16.26 31.27
C CYS A 312 1.55 17.70 30.80
N ARG A 313 2.47 17.84 29.85
CA ARG A 313 2.76 19.08 29.13
C ARG A 313 3.20 18.78 27.71
N ILE A 314 2.98 19.68 26.79
CA ILE A 314 3.33 19.51 25.37
C ILE A 314 4.84 19.70 25.14
N THR A 315 5.39 20.78 25.70
CA THR A 315 6.83 21.08 25.57
C THR A 315 7.45 21.25 26.96
N PRO A 316 8.79 21.18 27.10
CA PRO A 316 9.47 21.45 28.37
C PRO A 316 9.12 22.79 29.00
N ASP A 317 8.80 23.79 28.19
CA ASP A 317 8.53 25.16 28.62
C ASP A 317 7.02 25.48 28.75
N SER A 318 6.14 24.54 28.37
CA SER A 318 4.69 24.73 28.49
C SER A 318 4.20 24.43 29.92
N GLU A 319 3.07 25.01 30.30
CA GLU A 319 2.43 24.76 31.58
C GLU A 319 2.02 23.28 31.74
N TRP A 320 2.06 22.82 32.97
CA TRP A 320 1.57 21.50 33.34
C TRP A 320 0.06 21.48 33.42
N VAL A 321 -0.56 20.45 32.85
CA VAL A 321 -2.00 20.21 32.90
C VAL A 321 -2.25 18.94 33.72
N ASP A 322 -3.02 19.08 34.78
CA ASP A 322 -3.38 17.99 35.69
C ASP A 322 -4.55 17.17 35.12
N GLY A 323 -4.60 15.90 35.50
CA GLY A 323 -5.70 15.00 35.18
C GLY A 323 -5.69 14.44 33.74
N LEU A 324 -4.63 14.69 32.97
CA LEU A 324 -4.51 14.25 31.58
C LEU A 324 -3.19 13.53 31.32
N ASN A 325 -3.24 12.61 30.35
CA ASN A 325 -2.07 12.00 29.74
C ASN A 325 -2.14 12.07 28.22
N ILE A 326 -1.00 12.34 27.56
CA ILE A 326 -0.87 12.38 26.10
C ILE A 326 -0.68 10.95 25.57
N VAL A 327 -1.48 10.56 24.60
CA VAL A 327 -1.42 9.27 23.92
C VAL A 327 -1.04 9.52 22.46
N PRO A 328 0.18 9.13 22.04
CA PRO A 328 0.54 9.17 20.62
C PRO A 328 -0.34 8.21 19.82
N ILE A 329 -0.86 8.66 18.67
CA ILE A 329 -1.74 7.88 17.81
C ILE A 329 -1.22 7.73 16.38
N GLY A 330 -0.08 8.31 16.05
CA GLY A 330 0.53 8.15 14.74
C GLY A 330 1.45 9.28 14.34
N TYR A 331 1.82 9.26 13.05
CA TYR A 331 2.72 10.24 12.45
C TYR A 331 2.16 10.76 11.12
N LEU A 332 2.33 12.07 10.88
CA LEU A 332 1.99 12.73 9.63
C LEU A 332 3.25 13.03 8.82
N SER A 333 3.34 12.51 7.60
CA SER A 333 4.51 12.71 6.70
C SER A 333 4.26 13.75 5.61
N GLY A 334 3.03 13.87 5.09
CA GLY A 334 2.64 14.74 3.97
C GLY A 334 2.48 16.22 4.34
N LEU A 335 3.32 16.75 5.24
CA LEU A 335 3.30 18.14 5.72
C LEU A 335 4.19 19.03 4.83
N THR A 336 3.91 20.34 4.83
CA THR A 336 4.72 21.34 4.13
C THR A 336 6.15 21.43 4.70
N ASP A 337 7.09 21.91 3.88
CA ASP A 337 8.47 22.11 4.33
C ASP A 337 8.54 23.09 5.50
N GLU A 338 7.69 24.13 5.53
CA GLU A 338 7.59 25.09 6.62
C GLU A 338 7.25 24.43 7.95
N ILE A 339 6.21 23.57 7.97
CA ILE A 339 5.82 22.85 9.19
C ILE A 339 6.93 21.89 9.64
N LYS A 340 7.58 21.19 8.70
CA LYS A 340 8.66 20.26 9.00
C LYS A 340 9.93 20.95 9.51
N MET A 341 10.22 22.13 9.00
CA MET A 341 11.36 22.94 9.43
C MET A 341 11.16 23.48 10.85
N ASN A 342 9.98 23.99 11.12
CA ASN A 342 9.64 24.69 12.37
C ASN A 342 8.75 23.82 13.28
N TYR A 343 8.85 22.49 13.21
CA TYR A 343 7.88 21.58 13.83
C TYR A 343 7.68 21.79 15.34
N LYS A 344 8.67 22.28 16.05
CA LYS A 344 8.58 22.57 17.47
C LYS A 344 7.59 23.70 17.79
N ASP A 345 7.46 24.68 16.88
CA ASP A 345 6.57 25.84 17.04
C ASP A 345 5.10 25.44 16.83
N TYR A 346 4.88 24.28 16.22
CA TYR A 346 3.54 23.71 16.01
C TYR A 346 3.10 22.75 17.13
N ALA A 347 3.93 22.52 18.14
CA ALA A 347 3.57 21.67 19.27
C ALA A 347 2.33 22.22 20.01
N GLY A 348 1.34 21.35 20.22
CA GLY A 348 0.05 21.69 20.83
C GLY A 348 -0.98 22.28 19.85
N ARG A 349 -0.62 22.62 18.61
CA ARG A 349 -1.61 23.08 17.63
C ARG A 349 -2.51 21.92 17.18
N VAL A 350 -3.81 22.22 17.11
CA VAL A 350 -4.83 21.24 16.76
C VAL A 350 -5.06 21.22 15.25
N ILE A 351 -5.24 20.03 14.75
CA ILE A 351 -5.47 19.74 13.33
C ILE A 351 -6.60 18.74 13.18
N GLU A 352 -7.33 18.87 12.11
CA GLU A 352 -8.25 17.83 11.64
C GLU A 352 -7.48 16.79 10.83
N VAL A 353 -7.64 15.51 11.17
CA VAL A 353 -6.95 14.40 10.57
C VAL A 353 -7.95 13.39 10.01
N GLY A 354 -7.83 13.08 8.72
CA GLY A 354 -8.47 11.93 8.10
C GLY A 354 -7.52 10.74 8.12
N ALA A 355 -8.03 9.54 8.39
CA ALA A 355 -7.25 8.32 8.35
C ALA A 355 -8.03 7.21 7.64
N MET A 356 -7.35 6.10 7.27
CA MET A 356 -8.02 4.99 6.60
C MET A 356 -8.54 3.96 7.60
N GLU A 357 -7.81 3.74 8.68
CA GLU A 357 -8.16 2.76 9.71
C GLU A 357 -7.30 2.96 10.98
N LEU A 358 -7.75 2.37 12.08
CA LEU A 358 -6.92 2.16 13.27
C LEU A 358 -6.07 0.89 13.06
N ASN A 359 -4.82 0.93 13.47
CA ASN A 359 -4.02 -0.28 13.56
C ASN A 359 -4.29 -1.00 14.90
N ASP A 360 -3.86 -2.26 15.02
CA ASP A 360 -4.05 -3.11 16.22
C ASP A 360 -3.51 -2.51 17.53
N THR A 361 -2.68 -1.48 17.43
CA THR A 361 -2.10 -0.75 18.58
C THR A 361 -2.83 0.56 18.89
N GLY A 362 -3.98 0.83 18.23
CA GLY A 362 -4.77 2.04 18.38
C GLY A 362 -4.20 3.27 17.66
N GLY A 363 -3.21 3.10 16.79
CA GLY A 363 -2.65 4.19 15.99
C GLY A 363 -3.35 4.34 14.64
N LEU A 364 -3.31 5.56 14.06
CA LEU A 364 -3.88 5.85 12.76
C LEU A 364 -3.02 5.33 11.62
N ARG A 365 -3.63 4.63 10.68
CA ARG A 365 -2.99 4.20 9.44
C ARG A 365 -3.28 5.16 8.30
N HIS A 366 -2.24 5.56 7.58
CA HIS A 366 -2.32 6.54 6.48
C HIS A 366 -2.99 7.87 6.87
N ALA A 367 -2.70 8.36 8.06
CA ALA A 367 -3.19 9.63 8.55
C ALA A 367 -2.77 10.80 7.64
N LYS A 368 -3.68 11.75 7.42
CA LYS A 368 -3.48 12.94 6.61
C LYS A 368 -4.08 14.15 7.30
N MET A 369 -3.34 15.25 7.32
CA MET A 369 -3.86 16.52 7.74
C MET A 369 -4.88 17.04 6.72
N LEU A 370 -6.08 17.39 7.17
CA LEU A 370 -7.14 17.98 6.36
C LEU A 370 -7.21 19.48 6.54
N GLY A 371 -6.97 19.99 7.76
CA GLY A 371 -7.01 21.41 8.06
C GLY A 371 -6.53 21.74 9.47
N TRP A 372 -6.45 23.02 9.76
CA TRP A 372 -6.21 23.53 11.11
C TRP A 372 -7.53 23.65 11.88
N ARG A 373 -7.47 23.40 13.18
CA ARG A 373 -8.58 23.59 14.11
C ARG A 373 -8.20 24.66 15.15
N GLU A 374 -8.23 25.91 14.71
CA GLU A 374 -7.87 27.05 15.56
C GLU A 374 -8.94 27.39 16.61
N ASP A 375 -10.11 26.77 16.48
CA ASP A 375 -11.22 26.84 17.40
C ASP A 375 -11.09 25.88 18.61
N LYS A 376 -10.05 25.01 18.63
CA LYS A 376 -9.86 24.00 19.68
C LYS A 376 -8.49 24.09 20.33
N THR A 377 -8.44 23.64 21.58
CA THR A 377 -7.18 23.40 22.32
C THR A 377 -6.82 21.91 22.32
N TRP A 378 -5.55 21.59 22.53
CA TRP A 378 -5.08 20.21 22.53
C TRP A 378 -5.71 19.35 23.65
N GLN A 379 -6.16 19.98 24.77
CA GLN A 379 -6.84 19.30 25.87
C GLN A 379 -8.23 18.77 25.47
N GLU A 380 -8.82 19.33 24.43
CA GLU A 380 -10.14 18.92 23.91
C GLU A 380 -10.04 17.75 22.91
N CYS A 381 -8.82 17.40 22.47
CA CYS A 381 -8.58 16.30 21.56
C CYS A 381 -8.57 14.97 22.33
N THR A 382 -9.72 14.48 22.73
CA THR A 382 -9.82 13.31 23.62
C THR A 382 -9.79 11.98 22.87
N LEU A 383 -9.30 10.92 23.56
CA LEU A 383 -9.26 9.55 23.03
C LEU A 383 -10.66 8.97 22.79
N ASP A 384 -11.71 9.57 23.38
CA ASP A 384 -13.10 9.11 23.20
C ASP A 384 -13.58 9.21 21.75
N GLN A 385 -13.00 10.11 20.94
CA GLN A 385 -13.25 10.21 19.51
C GLN A 385 -12.95 8.88 18.76
N LEU A 386 -12.13 7.99 19.31
CA LEU A 386 -11.83 6.70 18.71
C LEU A 386 -12.88 5.62 19.02
N LYS A 387 -13.82 5.87 19.92
CA LYS A 387 -14.90 4.92 20.25
C LYS A 387 -16.02 4.92 19.22
N ASP A 388 -16.12 6.00 18.45
CA ASP A 388 -17.15 6.23 17.44
C ASP A 388 -16.68 5.82 16.03
N ILE A 389 -15.47 5.27 15.92
CA ILE A 389 -14.81 4.79 14.69
C ILE A 389 -14.70 3.27 14.71
#